data_4947506ca0a41da6d25a11b4fa559175
#
_entry.id   4947506ca0a41da6d25a11b4fa559175
#
_cell.length_a   1.000
_cell.length_b   1.000
_cell.length_c   1.000
_cell.angle_alpha   90.00
_cell.angle_beta   90.00
_cell.angle_gamma   90.00
#
_symmetry.space_group_name_H-M   'P 1'
#
loop_
_entity.id
_entity.type
_entity.pdbx_description
1 polymer ?
#
loop_
_entity_poly.entity_id
_entity_poly.type
_entity_poly.pdbx_seq_one_letter_code
_entity_poly.pdbx_strand_id
1 'polypeptide(L)'
;QINGRNDMTIGDKKFSGNAQYLRQGRVMHHGTLMFDSDLEAVGQALAVRPDKIQSKGLKSVRSRVTNIKPYVNDPQMTVEDFWAALRERMFRCFSMRKYQLSPQELEQVEELRERIYSQWEWNYGHSPACSIRKERRVEGCGTLQIHMDVEKGNITRLAFRGDYFARKDSDALAEYLQGTPLEEGALRQALKDWPVEDYFVRMDLDTFVSAMLQ
;
A
#
# COMPACT_ATOMS: atom_id res chain seq x y z
N GLN A 1 7.11 16.57 12.34
CA GLN A 1 7.99 16.57 11.17
C GLN A 1 7.51 15.54 10.17
N ILE A 2 7.74 15.78 8.89
CA ILE A 2 7.54 14.80 7.83
C ILE A 2 8.92 14.22 7.52
N ASN A 3 9.08 12.91 7.72
CA ASN A 3 10.34 12.22 7.54
C ASN A 3 10.21 11.08 6.53
N GLY A 4 11.26 10.86 5.74
CA GLY A 4 11.27 9.83 4.72
C GLY A 4 10.27 10.11 3.60
N ARG A 5 9.52 9.07 3.17
CA ARG A 5 8.59 9.17 2.04
C ARG A 5 7.17 9.48 2.48
N ASN A 6 6.73 8.91 3.59
CA ASN A 6 5.33 8.83 3.96
C ASN A 6 5.08 8.82 5.47
N ASP A 7 6.11 9.08 6.27
CA ASP A 7 6.00 9.06 7.72
C ASP A 7 5.84 10.48 8.28
N MET A 8 4.90 10.64 9.23
CA MET A 8 4.83 11.82 10.08
C MET A 8 5.30 11.43 11.48
N THR A 9 6.20 12.25 12.05
CA THR A 9 6.86 11.93 13.33
C THR A 9 6.71 13.04 14.35
N ILE A 10 6.72 12.63 15.63
CA ILE A 10 6.96 13.50 16.78
C ILE A 10 8.31 13.08 17.35
N GLY A 11 9.30 13.99 17.28
CA GLY A 11 10.70 13.58 17.45
C GLY A 11 11.06 12.51 16.42
N ASP A 12 11.64 11.41 16.86
CA ASP A 12 12.05 10.30 16.01
C ASP A 12 10.99 9.19 15.88
N LYS A 13 9.82 9.38 16.51
CA LYS A 13 8.77 8.35 16.56
C LYS A 13 7.63 8.66 15.60
N LYS A 14 7.30 7.68 14.76
CA LYS A 14 6.19 7.75 13.81
C LYS A 14 4.85 7.67 14.52
N PHE A 15 3.93 8.56 14.20
CA PHE A 15 2.54 8.52 14.63
C PHE A 15 1.54 8.41 13.46
N SER A 16 2.04 8.58 12.23
CA SER A 16 1.21 8.51 11.02
C SER A 16 2.01 7.91 9.87
N GLY A 17 1.37 7.05 9.13
CA GLY A 17 1.82 6.56 7.82
C GLY A 17 0.82 6.94 6.75
N ASN A 18 1.31 7.35 5.57
CA ASN A 18 0.48 7.85 4.50
C ASN A 18 0.78 7.12 3.20
N ALA A 19 -0.23 6.95 2.36
CA ALA A 19 -0.07 6.42 1.02
C ALA A 19 -0.91 7.19 0.03
N GLN A 20 -0.44 7.24 -1.22
CA GLN A 20 -1.14 7.88 -2.32
C GLN A 20 -1.18 6.94 -3.52
N TYR A 21 -2.29 6.94 -4.20
CA TYR A 21 -2.50 6.24 -5.45
C TYR A 21 -3.01 7.22 -6.50
N LEU A 22 -2.31 7.29 -7.62
CA LEU A 22 -2.66 8.17 -8.74
C LEU A 22 -3.16 7.31 -9.90
N ARG A 23 -4.39 7.55 -10.34
CA ARG A 23 -4.98 6.89 -11.50
C ARG A 23 -5.85 7.86 -12.29
N GLN A 24 -5.69 7.90 -13.61
CA GLN A 24 -6.51 8.71 -14.53
C GLN A 24 -6.63 10.18 -14.08
N GLY A 25 -5.55 10.79 -13.61
CA GLY A 25 -5.54 12.18 -13.14
C GLY A 25 -6.21 12.41 -11.78
N ARG A 26 -6.64 11.35 -11.09
CA ARG A 26 -7.22 11.41 -9.74
C ARG A 26 -6.23 10.85 -8.72
N VAL A 27 -6.14 11.52 -7.58
CA VAL A 27 -5.32 11.08 -6.44
C VAL A 27 -6.24 10.53 -5.36
N MET A 28 -5.98 9.30 -4.93
CA MET A 28 -6.48 8.77 -3.66
C MET A 28 -5.36 8.90 -2.63
N HIS A 29 -5.62 9.59 -1.54
CA HIS A 29 -4.71 9.71 -0.42
C HIS A 29 -5.37 9.11 0.82
N HIS A 30 -4.64 8.25 1.52
CA HIS A 30 -5.08 7.74 2.82
C HIS A 30 -3.91 7.71 3.80
N GLY A 31 -4.24 7.74 5.08
CA GLY A 31 -3.24 7.69 6.14
C GLY A 31 -3.87 7.24 7.45
N THR A 32 -3.02 6.93 8.39
CA THR A 32 -3.38 6.57 9.76
C THR A 32 -2.93 7.65 10.72
N LEU A 33 -3.66 7.84 11.80
CA LEU A 33 -3.27 8.66 12.94
C LEU A 33 -3.34 7.78 14.19
N MET A 34 -2.20 7.55 14.84
CA MET A 34 -2.14 6.80 16.10
C MET A 34 -2.41 7.78 17.24
N PHE A 35 -3.62 7.78 17.77
CA PHE A 35 -4.01 8.71 18.84
C PHE A 35 -3.78 8.11 20.24
N ASP A 36 -4.43 6.98 20.54
CA ASP A 36 -4.38 6.27 21.83
C ASP A 36 -4.45 4.75 21.61
N SER A 37 -3.67 4.25 20.66
CA SER A 37 -3.61 2.83 20.31
C SER A 37 -2.79 2.06 21.33
N ASP A 38 -3.15 0.79 21.57
CA ASP A 38 -2.30 -0.15 22.30
C ASP A 38 -1.08 -0.50 21.43
N LEU A 39 0.06 0.14 21.71
CA LEU A 39 1.29 -0.04 20.94
C LEU A 39 1.90 -1.45 21.10
N GLU A 40 1.56 -2.16 22.16
CA GLU A 40 1.99 -3.53 22.37
C GLU A 40 1.22 -4.49 21.47
N ALA A 41 -0.10 -4.38 21.46
CA ALA A 41 -0.96 -5.12 20.56
C ALA A 41 -0.64 -4.84 19.08
N VAL A 42 -0.36 -3.57 18.71
CA VAL A 42 0.12 -3.21 17.37
C VAL A 42 1.43 -3.92 17.03
N GLY A 43 2.39 -3.96 17.97
CA GLY A 43 3.67 -4.63 17.77
C GLY A 43 3.52 -6.15 17.56
N GLN A 44 2.62 -6.78 18.30
CA GLN A 44 2.32 -8.22 18.18
C GLN A 44 1.58 -8.53 16.87
N ALA A 45 0.58 -7.73 16.51
CA ALA A 45 -0.25 -7.96 15.32
C ALA A 45 0.53 -7.80 14.01
N LEU A 46 1.51 -6.90 13.96
CA LEU A 46 2.26 -6.60 12.73
C LEU A 46 3.29 -7.67 12.35
N ALA A 47 3.60 -8.65 13.20
CA ALA A 47 4.52 -9.77 12.93
C ALA A 47 5.72 -9.34 12.06
N VAL A 48 6.48 -8.33 12.51
CA VAL A 48 7.52 -7.68 11.69
C VAL A 48 8.60 -8.67 11.30
N ARG A 49 8.83 -8.81 10.02
CA ARG A 49 9.85 -9.69 9.46
C ARG A 49 11.26 -9.32 9.98
N PRO A 50 12.10 -10.32 10.27
CA PRO A 50 13.46 -10.10 10.77
C PRO A 50 14.34 -9.21 9.87
N ASP A 51 14.13 -9.27 8.54
CA ASP A 51 14.85 -8.46 7.55
C ASP A 51 14.56 -6.95 7.69
N LYS A 52 13.33 -6.58 8.05
CA LYS A 52 12.98 -5.18 8.35
C LYS A 52 13.66 -4.66 9.62
N ILE A 53 13.97 -5.55 10.55
CA ILE A 53 14.67 -5.23 11.80
C ILE A 53 16.17 -5.06 11.54
N GLN A 54 16.78 -5.95 10.75
CA GLN A 54 18.23 -5.94 10.46
C GLN A 54 18.65 -4.76 9.58
N SER A 55 17.86 -4.42 8.54
CA SER A 55 18.22 -3.38 7.57
C SER A 55 18.24 -1.95 8.13
N LYS A 56 17.65 -1.71 9.32
CA LYS A 56 17.56 -0.38 9.94
C LYS A 56 18.21 -0.28 11.31
N GLY A 57 18.89 -1.32 11.81
CA GLY A 57 19.58 -1.33 13.10
C GLY A 57 18.70 -1.06 14.33
N LEU A 58 17.39 -1.32 14.26
CA LEU A 58 16.40 -0.89 15.23
C LEU A 58 15.85 -2.06 16.07
N LYS A 59 15.89 -1.89 17.38
CA LYS A 59 15.63 -2.95 18.37
C LYS A 59 14.18 -3.43 18.51
N SER A 60 13.15 -2.65 18.09
CA SER A 60 11.73 -3.09 18.08
C SER A 60 10.82 -2.12 17.32
N VAL A 61 9.62 -2.58 16.91
CA VAL A 61 8.55 -1.73 16.36
C VAL A 61 8.11 -0.68 17.37
N ARG A 62 7.98 -1.06 18.64
CA ARG A 62 7.58 -0.19 19.75
C ARG A 62 8.48 1.03 19.92
N SER A 63 9.78 0.93 19.63
CA SER A 63 10.70 2.06 19.74
C SER A 63 10.54 3.10 18.61
N ARG A 64 9.85 2.76 17.53
CA ARG A 64 9.71 3.61 16.33
C ARG A 64 8.38 4.34 16.23
N VAL A 65 7.37 3.93 16.98
CA VAL A 65 6.03 4.49 16.90
C VAL A 65 5.64 5.18 18.20
N THR A 66 4.68 6.10 18.11
CA THR A 66 4.09 6.76 19.27
C THR A 66 2.65 7.11 19.00
N ASN A 67 1.87 7.32 20.06
CA ASN A 67 0.56 7.92 19.99
C ASN A 67 0.66 9.44 20.04
N ILE A 68 -0.38 10.14 19.57
CA ILE A 68 -0.52 11.59 19.62
C ILE A 68 -0.93 12.05 21.04
N LYS A 69 -1.76 11.27 21.73
CA LYS A 69 -2.35 11.61 23.03
C LYS A 69 -1.36 12.12 24.08
N PRO A 70 -0.15 11.52 24.26
CA PRO A 70 0.82 12.04 25.22
C PRO A 70 1.34 13.46 24.94
N TYR A 71 1.09 13.99 23.75
CA TYR A 71 1.57 15.30 23.28
C TYR A 71 0.46 16.35 23.16
N VAL A 72 -0.79 16.00 23.50
CA VAL A 72 -1.89 16.98 23.59
C VAL A 72 -1.98 17.52 25.02
N ASN A 73 -2.48 18.76 25.15
CA ASN A 73 -2.56 19.44 26.45
C ASN A 73 -3.71 18.93 27.34
N ASP A 74 -4.55 18.02 26.84
CA ASP A 74 -5.67 17.43 27.55
C ASP A 74 -5.48 15.91 27.71
N PRO A 75 -5.03 15.43 28.86
CA PRO A 75 -4.83 13.99 29.12
C PRO A 75 -6.12 13.17 29.11
N GLN A 76 -7.27 13.83 29.30
CA GLN A 76 -8.58 13.17 29.31
C GLN A 76 -9.22 13.10 27.92
N MET A 77 -8.60 13.72 26.90
CA MET A 77 -9.10 13.71 25.53
C MET A 77 -9.36 12.27 25.05
N THR A 78 -10.59 12.01 24.63
CA THR A 78 -10.99 10.74 24.01
C THR A 78 -10.64 10.73 22.52
N VAL A 79 -10.74 9.58 21.86
CA VAL A 79 -10.57 9.49 20.40
C VAL A 79 -11.68 10.25 19.67
N GLU A 80 -12.88 10.29 20.22
CA GLU A 80 -14.03 11.04 19.72
C GLU A 80 -13.78 12.55 19.78
N ASP A 81 -13.24 13.04 20.91
CA ASP A 81 -12.85 14.45 21.07
C ASP A 81 -11.77 14.84 20.07
N PHE A 82 -10.78 14.00 19.89
CA PHE A 82 -9.72 14.20 18.90
C PHE A 82 -10.28 14.27 17.49
N TRP A 83 -11.21 13.37 17.11
CA TRP A 83 -11.89 13.38 15.82
C TRP A 83 -12.72 14.65 15.63
N ALA A 84 -13.44 15.09 16.67
CA ALA A 84 -14.22 16.32 16.63
C ALA A 84 -13.32 17.54 16.41
N ALA A 85 -12.22 17.64 17.14
CA ALA A 85 -11.24 18.73 17.01
C ALA A 85 -10.58 18.74 15.62
N LEU A 86 -10.19 17.57 15.10
CA LEU A 86 -9.61 17.43 13.77
C LEU A 86 -10.61 17.90 12.69
N ARG A 87 -11.83 17.42 12.76
CA ARG A 87 -12.91 17.82 11.83
C ARG A 87 -13.18 19.32 11.88
N GLU A 88 -13.28 19.90 13.06
CA GLU A 88 -13.47 21.34 13.23
C GLU A 88 -12.31 22.13 12.60
N ARG A 89 -11.07 21.69 12.81
CA ARG A 89 -9.89 22.30 12.21
C ARG A 89 -9.93 22.23 10.68
N MET A 90 -10.35 21.10 10.11
CA MET A 90 -10.50 20.94 8.67
C MET A 90 -11.54 21.90 8.11
N PHE A 91 -12.71 22.03 8.75
CA PHE A 91 -13.75 23.00 8.33
C PHE A 91 -13.27 24.45 8.39
N ARG A 92 -12.42 24.80 9.34
CA ARG A 92 -11.84 26.15 9.43
C ARG A 92 -10.77 26.41 8.38
N CYS A 93 -9.99 25.40 8.00
CA CYS A 93 -8.85 25.57 7.09
C CYS A 93 -9.20 25.40 5.63
N PHE A 94 -10.30 24.73 5.31
CA PHE A 94 -10.70 24.38 3.96
C PHE A 94 -12.16 24.75 3.71
N SER A 95 -12.50 25.05 2.45
CA SER A 95 -13.88 25.28 2.02
C SER A 95 -14.66 23.97 1.96
N MET A 96 -15.05 23.45 3.11
CA MET A 96 -15.76 22.20 3.25
C MET A 96 -17.25 22.43 3.50
N ARG A 97 -18.09 21.55 2.97
CA ARG A 97 -19.53 21.50 3.26
C ARG A 97 -19.88 20.14 3.82
N LYS A 98 -20.72 20.13 4.86
CA LYS A 98 -21.32 18.89 5.33
C LYS A 98 -22.36 18.44 4.31
N TYR A 99 -22.24 17.19 3.86
CA TYR A 99 -23.23 16.55 3.03
C TYR A 99 -23.90 15.44 3.85
N GLN A 100 -25.21 15.37 3.77
CA GLN A 100 -26.00 14.32 4.39
C GLN A 100 -26.64 13.49 3.29
N LEU A 101 -26.38 12.21 3.28
CA LEU A 101 -26.97 11.29 2.31
C LEU A 101 -28.48 11.30 2.44
N SER A 102 -29.17 11.34 1.32
CA SER A 102 -30.62 11.16 1.24
C SER A 102 -31.01 9.70 1.49
N PRO A 103 -32.27 9.43 1.85
CA PRO A 103 -32.75 8.04 1.97
C PRO A 103 -32.50 7.20 0.73
N GLN A 104 -32.67 7.78 -0.46
CA GLN A 104 -32.42 7.10 -1.74
C GLN A 104 -30.92 6.76 -1.95
N GLU A 105 -30.00 7.65 -1.56
CA GLU A 105 -28.57 7.37 -1.62
C GLU A 105 -28.16 6.29 -0.61
N LEU A 106 -28.79 6.27 0.56
CA LEU A 106 -28.58 5.20 1.54
C LEU A 106 -29.05 3.83 1.01
N GLU A 107 -30.18 3.78 0.31
CA GLU A 107 -30.65 2.57 -0.38
C GLU A 107 -29.65 2.10 -1.44
N GLN A 108 -29.12 3.02 -2.25
CA GLN A 108 -28.06 2.70 -3.24
C GLN A 108 -26.77 2.19 -2.59
N VAL A 109 -26.40 2.72 -1.43
CA VAL A 109 -25.27 2.21 -0.65
C VAL A 109 -25.50 0.76 -0.21
N GLU A 110 -26.72 0.45 0.24
CA GLU A 110 -27.09 -0.90 0.67
C GLU A 110 -27.12 -1.88 -0.52
N GLU A 111 -27.66 -1.48 -1.66
CA GLU A 111 -27.59 -2.26 -2.91
C GLU A 111 -26.14 -2.54 -3.33
N LEU A 112 -25.25 -1.54 -3.24
CA LEU A 112 -23.82 -1.74 -3.54
C LEU A 112 -23.17 -2.71 -2.55
N ARG A 113 -23.50 -2.61 -1.25
CA ARG A 113 -23.02 -3.54 -0.24
C ARG A 113 -23.41 -4.97 -0.59
N GLU A 114 -24.67 -5.20 -0.88
CA GLU A 114 -25.18 -6.55 -1.20
C GLU A 114 -24.62 -7.09 -2.50
N ARG A 115 -24.58 -6.27 -3.55
CA ARG A 115 -24.19 -6.71 -4.89
C ARG A 115 -22.68 -6.94 -5.03
N ILE A 116 -21.86 -6.21 -4.31
CA ILE A 116 -20.40 -6.20 -4.49
C ILE A 116 -19.67 -6.56 -3.20
N TYR A 117 -19.79 -5.71 -2.19
CA TYR A 117 -18.90 -5.76 -1.03
C TYR A 117 -19.18 -6.92 -0.06
N SER A 118 -20.39 -7.50 -0.06
CA SER A 118 -20.71 -8.70 0.72
C SER A 118 -20.41 -10.01 -0.04
N GLN A 119 -20.06 -9.92 -1.33
CA GLN A 119 -19.85 -11.11 -2.12
C GLN A 119 -18.52 -11.78 -1.80
N TRP A 120 -18.54 -13.12 -1.79
CA TRP A 120 -17.34 -13.93 -1.57
C TRP A 120 -16.26 -13.63 -2.62
N GLU A 121 -16.65 -13.47 -3.87
CA GLU A 121 -15.77 -13.15 -4.99
C GLU A 121 -15.01 -11.86 -4.77
N TRP A 122 -15.67 -10.83 -4.22
CA TRP A 122 -15.02 -9.56 -3.89
C TRP A 122 -14.03 -9.70 -2.73
N ASN A 123 -14.40 -10.42 -1.68
CA ASN A 123 -13.60 -10.50 -0.46
C ASN A 123 -12.45 -11.50 -0.56
N TYR A 124 -12.64 -12.59 -1.31
CA TYR A 124 -11.71 -13.73 -1.35
C TYR A 124 -11.41 -14.23 -2.76
N GLY A 125 -12.38 -14.20 -3.68
CA GLY A 125 -12.29 -14.85 -4.99
C GLY A 125 -11.35 -14.18 -5.98
N HIS A 126 -11.02 -12.89 -5.81
CA HIS A 126 -10.06 -12.17 -6.65
C HIS A 126 -8.60 -12.34 -6.22
N SER A 127 -8.32 -13.15 -5.23
CA SER A 127 -6.94 -13.55 -4.96
C SER A 127 -6.45 -14.39 -6.14
N PRO A 128 -5.42 -13.95 -6.88
CA PRO A 128 -4.97 -14.70 -8.04
C PRO A 128 -4.46 -16.06 -7.59
N ALA A 129 -5.14 -17.13 -8.03
CA ALA A 129 -4.54 -18.45 -8.00
C ALA A 129 -3.33 -18.40 -8.93
N CYS A 130 -2.16 -18.73 -8.44
CA CYS A 130 -0.93 -18.77 -9.21
C CYS A 130 -0.11 -20.00 -8.81
N SER A 131 0.60 -20.59 -9.78
CA SER A 131 1.49 -21.73 -9.54
C SER A 131 2.87 -21.31 -9.05
N ILE A 132 3.28 -20.08 -9.37
CA ILE A 132 4.58 -19.52 -8.97
C ILE A 132 4.35 -18.22 -8.19
N ARG A 133 4.93 -18.16 -7.00
CA ARG A 133 4.95 -16.94 -6.18
C ARG A 133 6.38 -16.63 -5.79
N LYS A 134 6.82 -15.43 -6.16
CA LYS A 134 8.13 -14.90 -5.79
C LYS A 134 7.97 -13.62 -4.99
N GLU A 135 8.93 -13.33 -4.14
CA GLU A 135 8.97 -12.10 -3.37
C GLU A 135 10.37 -11.51 -3.36
N ARG A 136 10.48 -10.25 -3.72
CA ARG A 136 11.73 -9.51 -3.72
C ARG A 136 11.57 -8.18 -2.99
N ARG A 137 12.45 -7.94 -2.03
CA ARG A 137 12.59 -6.62 -1.42
C ARG A 137 13.67 -5.84 -2.16
N VAL A 138 13.31 -4.66 -2.64
CA VAL A 138 14.22 -3.75 -3.33
C VAL A 138 14.35 -2.46 -2.54
N GLU A 139 15.58 -2.06 -2.23
CA GLU A 139 15.82 -0.85 -1.46
C GLU A 139 15.34 0.37 -2.23
N GLY A 140 14.54 1.16 -1.53
CA GLY A 140 13.97 2.35 -2.15
C GLY A 140 12.74 2.12 -3.02
N CYS A 141 12.45 0.89 -3.45
CA CYS A 141 11.21 0.50 -4.12
C CYS A 141 10.16 0.00 -3.11
N GLY A 142 10.52 -0.99 -2.30
CA GLY A 142 9.61 -1.67 -1.39
C GLY A 142 9.69 -3.19 -1.55
N THR A 143 8.60 -3.88 -1.20
CA THR A 143 8.48 -5.33 -1.37
C THR A 143 7.59 -5.62 -2.56
N LEU A 144 8.15 -6.27 -3.58
CA LEU A 144 7.43 -6.75 -4.75
C LEU A 144 7.12 -8.23 -4.58
N GLN A 145 5.87 -8.60 -4.74
CA GLN A 145 5.41 -9.99 -4.87
C GLN A 145 4.97 -10.21 -6.31
N ILE A 146 5.50 -11.26 -6.92
CA ILE A 146 5.23 -11.66 -8.30
C ILE A 146 4.43 -12.95 -8.24
N HIS A 147 3.22 -12.91 -8.74
CA HIS A 147 2.32 -14.06 -8.86
C HIS A 147 2.19 -14.38 -10.33
N MET A 148 2.59 -15.58 -10.76
CA MET A 148 2.54 -15.95 -12.17
C MET A 148 2.17 -17.41 -12.40
N ASP A 149 1.60 -17.68 -13.56
CA ASP A 149 1.46 -19.00 -14.14
C ASP A 149 2.29 -19.06 -15.42
N VAL A 150 2.95 -20.19 -15.62
CA VAL A 150 3.80 -20.42 -16.78
C VAL A 150 3.40 -21.75 -17.44
N GLU A 151 3.08 -21.71 -18.73
CA GLU A 151 2.77 -22.89 -19.52
C GLU A 151 3.71 -22.97 -20.73
N LYS A 152 4.34 -24.11 -20.92
CA LYS A 152 5.30 -24.35 -22.02
C LYS A 152 6.38 -23.25 -22.11
N GLY A 153 6.83 -22.74 -20.96
CA GLY A 153 7.84 -21.71 -20.86
C GLY A 153 7.35 -20.27 -21.03
N ASN A 154 6.07 -20.05 -21.34
CA ASN A 154 5.51 -18.71 -21.52
C ASN A 154 4.67 -18.30 -20.32
N ILE A 155 4.71 -17.01 -19.97
CA ILE A 155 3.89 -16.40 -18.93
C ILE A 155 2.44 -16.37 -19.40
N THR A 156 1.54 -17.10 -18.76
CA THR A 156 0.11 -17.13 -19.10
C THR A 156 -0.71 -16.21 -18.20
N ARG A 157 -0.25 -16.02 -16.95
CA ARG A 157 -0.84 -15.07 -16.01
C ARG A 157 0.27 -14.38 -15.23
N LEU A 158 0.09 -13.10 -14.97
CA LEU A 158 1.03 -12.31 -14.18
C LEU A 158 0.27 -11.28 -13.35
N ALA A 159 0.67 -11.13 -12.11
CA ALA A 159 0.18 -10.05 -11.24
C ALA A 159 1.29 -9.62 -10.29
N PHE A 160 1.40 -8.33 -10.09
CA PHE A 160 2.31 -7.72 -9.12
C PHE A 160 1.52 -7.28 -7.89
N ARG A 161 2.02 -7.62 -6.69
CA ARG A 161 1.42 -7.30 -5.41
C ARG A 161 2.52 -6.86 -4.44
N GLY A 162 2.13 -6.32 -3.30
CA GLY A 162 3.07 -5.95 -2.24
C GLY A 162 3.10 -4.46 -1.93
N ASP A 163 4.10 -4.07 -1.17
CA ASP A 163 4.30 -2.69 -0.68
C ASP A 163 5.44 -2.04 -1.48
N TYR A 164 5.14 -1.62 -2.71
CA TYR A 164 6.07 -0.93 -3.59
C TYR A 164 5.47 0.38 -4.11
N PHE A 165 6.34 1.27 -4.58
CA PHE A 165 5.95 2.54 -5.18
C PHE A 165 5.99 2.46 -6.70
N ALA A 166 4.92 2.92 -7.33
CA ALA A 166 4.76 2.97 -8.79
C ALA A 166 4.34 4.37 -9.24
N ARG A 167 4.76 4.77 -10.43
CA ARG A 167 4.27 5.98 -11.13
C ARG A 167 3.17 5.64 -12.12
N LYS A 168 3.24 4.43 -12.71
CA LYS A 168 2.25 3.88 -13.63
C LYS A 168 1.61 2.62 -13.04
N ASP A 169 0.47 2.26 -13.58
CA ASP A 169 -0.26 1.06 -13.20
C ASP A 169 0.53 -0.20 -13.58
N SER A 170 0.96 -0.97 -12.59
CA SER A 170 1.73 -2.20 -12.79
C SER A 170 0.89 -3.33 -13.41
N ASP A 171 -0.45 -3.26 -13.32
CA ASP A 171 -1.32 -4.24 -13.99
C ASP A 171 -1.19 -4.13 -15.52
N ALA A 172 -0.97 -2.93 -16.07
CA ALA A 172 -0.69 -2.73 -17.49
C ALA A 172 0.61 -3.43 -17.94
N LEU A 173 1.67 -3.37 -17.12
CA LEU A 173 2.90 -4.11 -17.40
C LEU A 173 2.68 -5.62 -17.29
N ALA A 174 1.89 -6.05 -16.31
CA ALA A 174 1.57 -7.47 -16.13
C ALA A 174 0.80 -8.04 -17.32
N GLU A 175 -0.18 -7.30 -17.84
CA GLU A 175 -0.92 -7.67 -19.06
C GLU A 175 0.01 -7.72 -20.28
N TYR A 176 0.88 -6.72 -20.43
CA TYR A 176 1.81 -6.65 -21.56
C TYR A 176 2.79 -7.83 -21.61
N LEU A 177 3.25 -8.31 -20.45
CA LEU A 177 4.21 -9.42 -20.38
C LEU A 177 3.56 -10.80 -20.53
N GLN A 178 2.23 -10.93 -20.60
CA GLN A 178 1.59 -12.21 -20.89
C GLN A 178 1.93 -12.68 -22.31
N GLY A 179 2.19 -13.97 -22.45
CA GLY A 179 2.67 -14.59 -23.68
C GLY A 179 4.19 -14.52 -23.87
N THR A 180 4.91 -13.71 -23.08
CA THR A 180 6.36 -13.62 -23.15
C THR A 180 7.02 -14.88 -22.56
N PRO A 181 8.04 -15.47 -23.21
CA PRO A 181 8.85 -16.53 -22.61
C PRO A 181 9.49 -16.07 -21.29
N LEU A 182 9.43 -16.93 -20.27
CA LEU A 182 10.08 -16.65 -18.98
C LEU A 182 11.59 -16.91 -19.09
N GLU A 183 12.25 -16.16 -19.94
CA GLU A 183 13.68 -16.24 -20.22
C GLU A 183 14.27 -14.83 -20.22
N GLU A 184 15.54 -14.71 -19.80
CA GLU A 184 16.21 -13.43 -19.64
C GLU A 184 16.19 -12.59 -20.93
N GLY A 185 16.55 -13.18 -22.06
CA GLY A 185 16.61 -12.49 -23.35
C GLY A 185 15.24 -11.99 -23.81
N ALA A 186 14.20 -12.83 -23.66
CA ALA A 186 12.84 -12.48 -24.04
C ALA A 186 12.26 -11.35 -23.18
N LEU A 187 12.48 -11.44 -21.86
CA LEU A 187 12.06 -10.38 -20.92
C LEU A 187 12.75 -9.05 -21.22
N ARG A 188 14.07 -9.05 -21.45
CA ARG A 188 14.82 -7.84 -21.80
C ARG A 188 14.33 -7.23 -23.10
N GLN A 189 14.07 -8.04 -24.10
CA GLN A 189 13.56 -7.58 -25.40
C GLN A 189 12.14 -6.97 -25.26
N ALA A 190 11.26 -7.62 -24.53
CA ALA A 190 9.89 -7.15 -24.29
C ALA A 190 9.93 -5.79 -23.52
N LEU A 191 10.82 -5.65 -22.56
CA LEU A 191 10.92 -4.45 -21.72
C LEU A 191 11.73 -3.29 -22.31
N LYS A 192 12.23 -3.42 -23.55
CA LYS A 192 13.06 -2.41 -24.20
C LYS A 192 12.41 -1.03 -24.23
N ASP A 193 11.11 -0.97 -24.53
CA ASP A 193 10.33 0.26 -24.63
C ASP A 193 9.42 0.50 -23.38
N TRP A 194 9.60 -0.31 -22.35
CA TRP A 194 8.83 -0.26 -21.11
C TRP A 194 9.77 0.03 -19.93
N PRO A 195 9.98 1.31 -19.56
CA PRO A 195 10.87 1.66 -18.46
C PRO A 195 10.35 1.09 -17.15
N VAL A 196 11.04 0.11 -16.60
CA VAL A 196 10.67 -0.60 -15.35
C VAL A 196 10.52 0.38 -14.19
N GLU A 197 11.33 1.44 -14.14
CA GLU A 197 11.30 2.45 -13.09
C GLU A 197 9.99 3.25 -13.01
N ASP A 198 9.20 3.27 -14.08
CA ASP A 198 7.87 3.88 -14.06
C ASP A 198 6.85 3.02 -13.32
N TYR A 199 7.03 1.71 -13.31
CA TYR A 199 6.16 0.73 -12.67
C TYR A 199 6.65 0.34 -11.27
N PHE A 200 7.97 0.40 -11.05
CA PHE A 200 8.60 0.07 -9.77
C PHE A 200 9.71 1.08 -9.48
N VAL A 201 9.41 2.09 -8.68
CA VAL A 201 10.33 3.19 -8.39
C VAL A 201 11.67 2.67 -7.85
N ARG A 202 12.79 3.13 -8.41
CA ARG A 202 14.15 2.69 -8.07
C ARG A 202 14.44 1.20 -8.31
N MET A 203 13.70 0.57 -9.20
CA MET A 203 14.01 -0.77 -9.66
C MET A 203 14.51 -0.68 -11.10
N ASP A 204 15.76 -1.04 -11.33
CA ASP A 204 16.32 -1.14 -12.66
C ASP A 204 15.89 -2.41 -13.39
N LEU A 205 16.15 -2.47 -14.70
CA LEU A 205 15.79 -3.61 -15.54
C LEU A 205 16.45 -4.91 -15.07
N ASP A 206 17.69 -4.87 -14.64
CA ASP A 206 18.44 -6.05 -14.21
C ASP A 206 17.85 -6.65 -12.94
N THR A 207 17.53 -5.79 -11.97
CA THR A 207 16.86 -6.18 -10.71
C THR A 207 15.49 -6.77 -10.98
N PHE A 208 14.71 -6.18 -11.89
CA PHE A 208 13.38 -6.68 -12.25
C PHE A 208 13.45 -8.03 -12.93
N VAL A 209 14.29 -8.18 -13.96
CA VAL A 209 14.47 -9.46 -14.69
C VAL A 209 14.96 -10.54 -13.74
N SER A 210 15.92 -10.24 -12.86
CA SER A 210 16.36 -11.17 -11.81
C SER A 210 15.20 -11.58 -10.88
N ALA A 211 14.33 -10.65 -10.49
CA ALA A 211 13.17 -10.94 -9.64
C ALA A 211 12.14 -11.83 -10.36
N MET A 212 12.00 -11.69 -11.68
CA MET A 212 11.11 -12.53 -12.49
C MET A 212 11.63 -13.94 -12.63
N LEU A 213 12.97 -14.15 -12.67
CA LEU A 213 13.59 -15.44 -12.96
C LEU A 213 13.95 -16.24 -11.71
N GLN A 214 14.38 -15.59 -10.63
CA GLN A 214 14.83 -16.20 -9.36
C GLN A 214 13.71 -16.29 -8.34
#